data_bd6457fad615d19cd60b3ba0e4957ea0
#
_entry.id   bd6457fad615d19cd60b3ba0e4957ea0
#
_cell.length_a   1.000
_cell.length_b   1.000
_cell.length_c   1.000
_cell.angle_alpha   90.00
_cell.angle_beta   90.00
_cell.angle_gamma   90.00
#
_symmetry.space_group_name_H-M   'P 1'
#
loop_
_entity.id
_entity.type
_entity.pdbx_description
1 polymer ?
#
loop_
_entity_poly.entity_id
_entity_poly.type
_entity_poly.pdbx_seq_one_letter_code
_entity_poly.pdbx_strand_id
1 'polypeptide(L)'
;MRQTMIALALGSAVFASPVLANDIETVRAFYTDILSNPAETTSERYYELFSPDVVSIPTPPGGEGAQGTLNTIGFLGQVVPDLIWEPQEIIETGDGRYVVRGTFSGTPVGPFLGVDPATGYGFEAMSIDIVTVEEGLVSHVYHLEDWTGVIAQLTAE
;
A
#
# COMPACT_ATOMS: atom_id res chain seq x y z
N MET A 1 -31.87 -33.32 -53.80
CA MET A 1 -32.03 -32.54 -52.55
C MET A 1 -30.65 -32.48 -51.86
N ARG A 2 -30.02 -31.27 -51.92
CA ARG A 2 -28.72 -31.03 -51.24
C ARG A 2 -29.02 -30.25 -49.96
N GLN A 3 -28.72 -30.84 -48.78
CA GLN A 3 -28.80 -30.16 -47.51
C GLN A 3 -27.50 -29.39 -47.27
N THR A 4 -27.60 -28.09 -47.16
CA THR A 4 -26.50 -27.21 -46.82
C THR A 4 -26.43 -27.12 -45.29
N MET A 5 -25.38 -27.68 -44.65
CA MET A 5 -25.09 -27.48 -43.26
C MET A 5 -24.44 -26.12 -43.08
N ILE A 6 -25.07 -25.23 -42.29
CA ILE A 6 -24.49 -23.97 -41.82
C ILE A 6 -23.80 -24.29 -40.51
N ALA A 7 -22.47 -24.20 -40.49
CA ALA A 7 -21.69 -24.28 -39.25
C ALA A 7 -21.73 -22.91 -38.55
N LEU A 8 -22.33 -22.86 -37.37
CA LEU A 8 -22.32 -21.69 -36.49
C LEU A 8 -21.01 -21.68 -35.71
N ALA A 9 -20.07 -20.80 -36.05
CA ALA A 9 -18.89 -20.57 -35.28
C ALA A 9 -19.24 -19.69 -34.07
N LEU A 10 -19.27 -20.29 -32.85
CA LEU A 10 -19.30 -19.54 -31.61
C LEU A 10 -17.93 -18.94 -31.38
N GLY A 11 -17.75 -17.67 -31.66
CA GLY A 11 -16.61 -16.90 -31.23
C GLY A 11 -16.72 -16.61 -29.72
N SER A 12 -15.85 -17.23 -28.92
CA SER A 12 -15.69 -16.85 -27.51
C SER A 12 -15.01 -15.50 -27.45
N ALA A 13 -15.77 -14.44 -27.20
CA ALA A 13 -15.22 -13.14 -26.85
C ALA A 13 -14.62 -13.24 -25.44
N VAL A 14 -13.30 -13.22 -25.33
CA VAL A 14 -12.61 -13.02 -24.06
C VAL A 14 -12.82 -11.55 -23.70
N PHE A 15 -13.76 -11.28 -22.84
CA PHE A 15 -13.89 -9.96 -22.21
C PHE A 15 -12.75 -9.84 -21.22
N ALA A 16 -11.71 -9.10 -21.54
CA ALA A 16 -10.75 -8.60 -20.56
C ALA A 16 -11.55 -7.75 -19.56
N SER A 17 -11.61 -8.20 -18.33
CA SER A 17 -12.37 -7.54 -17.28
C SER A 17 -11.84 -6.12 -17.07
N PRO A 18 -12.67 -5.08 -16.99
CA PRO A 18 -12.26 -3.72 -16.69
C PRO A 18 -11.75 -3.54 -15.24
N VAL A 19 -11.72 -4.62 -14.46
CA VAL A 19 -11.28 -4.65 -13.05
C VAL A 19 -9.80 -4.28 -12.91
N LEU A 20 -8.92 -4.78 -13.79
CA LEU A 20 -7.46 -4.61 -13.64
C LEU A 20 -6.97 -3.16 -13.71
N ALA A 21 -7.60 -2.30 -14.50
CA ALA A 21 -7.20 -0.89 -14.59
C ALA A 21 -7.54 -0.11 -13.30
N ASN A 22 -8.53 -0.57 -12.55
CA ASN A 22 -8.96 0.05 -11.29
C ASN A 22 -8.08 -0.43 -10.12
N ASP A 23 -7.62 -1.68 -10.14
CA ASP A 23 -6.84 -2.27 -9.05
C ASP A 23 -5.46 -1.62 -8.90
N ILE A 24 -4.77 -1.32 -10.00
CA ILE A 24 -3.49 -0.61 -9.95
C ILE A 24 -3.64 0.83 -9.41
N GLU A 25 -4.76 1.49 -9.68
CA GLU A 25 -5.06 2.81 -9.12
C GLU A 25 -5.37 2.70 -7.62
N THR A 26 -6.05 1.63 -7.18
CA THR A 26 -6.23 1.33 -5.74
C THR A 26 -4.89 1.15 -5.04
N VAL A 27 -3.97 0.36 -5.65
CA VAL A 27 -2.60 0.20 -5.12
C VAL A 27 -1.88 1.55 -5.06
N ARG A 28 -1.96 2.35 -6.12
CA ARG A 28 -1.31 3.66 -6.17
C ARG A 28 -1.85 4.62 -5.10
N ALA A 29 -3.18 4.68 -4.95
CA ALA A 29 -3.86 5.50 -3.96
C ALA A 29 -3.51 5.09 -2.51
N PHE A 30 -3.22 3.82 -2.26
CA PHE A 30 -2.70 3.37 -0.96
C PHE A 30 -1.45 4.17 -0.55
N TYR A 31 -0.51 4.36 -1.47
CA TYR A 31 0.72 5.11 -1.17
C TYR A 31 0.49 6.62 -1.14
N THR A 32 -0.21 7.16 -2.14
CA THR A 32 -0.34 8.61 -2.31
C THR A 32 -1.34 9.25 -1.34
N ASP A 33 -2.46 8.57 -1.07
CA ASP A 33 -3.56 9.16 -0.31
C ASP A 33 -3.55 8.73 1.16
N ILE A 34 -2.96 7.56 1.47
CA ILE A 34 -2.96 7.00 2.82
C ILE A 34 -1.59 7.13 3.48
N LEU A 35 -0.55 6.56 2.88
CA LEU A 35 0.78 6.53 3.51
C LEU A 35 1.53 7.87 3.41
N SER A 36 1.32 8.65 2.36
CA SER A 36 1.96 9.97 2.17
C SER A 36 1.20 11.14 2.80
N ASN A 37 0.06 10.89 3.42
CA ASN A 37 -0.71 11.92 4.12
C ASN A 37 -1.29 11.36 5.43
N PRO A 38 -0.46 10.76 6.29
CA PRO A 38 -0.97 10.01 7.44
C PRO A 38 -1.72 10.90 8.44
N ALA A 39 -1.37 12.20 8.52
CA ALA A 39 -2.06 13.16 9.38
C ALA A 39 -3.46 13.56 8.86
N GLU A 40 -3.69 13.44 7.55
CA GLU A 40 -4.94 13.83 6.88
C GLU A 40 -5.80 12.63 6.51
N THR A 41 -5.29 11.40 6.72
CA THR A 41 -6.03 10.17 6.41
C THR A 41 -7.27 10.06 7.28
N THR A 42 -8.43 10.10 6.63
CA THR A 42 -9.71 9.83 7.29
C THR A 42 -10.03 8.35 7.25
N SER A 43 -10.81 7.86 8.23
CA SER A 43 -11.30 6.48 8.21
C SER A 43 -12.19 6.21 6.98
N GLU A 44 -12.95 7.21 6.51
CA GLU A 44 -13.78 7.10 5.32
C GLU A 44 -12.91 6.80 4.09
N ARG A 45 -11.88 7.62 3.82
CA ARG A 45 -10.97 7.41 2.69
C ARG A 45 -10.23 6.07 2.78
N TYR A 46 -9.85 5.66 3.99
CA TYR A 46 -9.20 4.38 4.22
C TYR A 46 -10.11 3.21 3.79
N TYR A 47 -11.38 3.20 4.24
CA TYR A 47 -12.32 2.13 3.90
C TYR A 47 -12.83 2.14 2.46
N GLU A 48 -12.58 3.20 1.69
CA GLU A 48 -12.76 3.20 0.24
C GLU A 48 -11.68 2.38 -0.49
N LEU A 49 -10.52 2.17 0.13
CA LEU A 49 -9.37 1.48 -0.47
C LEU A 49 -9.08 0.12 0.16
N PHE A 50 -9.50 -0.11 1.40
CA PHE A 50 -9.15 -1.30 2.17
C PHE A 50 -10.35 -2.12 2.59
N SER A 51 -10.21 -3.45 2.49
CA SER A 51 -11.15 -4.37 3.12
C SER A 51 -11.17 -4.14 4.64
N PRO A 52 -12.34 -4.20 5.29
CA PRO A 52 -12.44 -4.18 6.76
C PRO A 52 -11.60 -5.28 7.43
N ASP A 53 -11.47 -6.42 6.75
CA ASP A 53 -10.74 -7.61 7.19
C ASP A 53 -9.33 -7.70 6.61
N VAL A 54 -8.75 -6.58 6.18
CA VAL A 54 -7.39 -6.54 5.61
C VAL A 54 -6.37 -7.21 6.52
N VAL A 55 -5.53 -8.04 5.92
CA VAL A 55 -4.44 -8.73 6.61
C VAL A 55 -3.12 -8.04 6.27
N SER A 56 -2.45 -7.51 7.28
CA SER A 56 -1.12 -6.88 7.14
C SER A 56 -0.06 -7.73 7.85
N ILE A 57 1.03 -8.03 7.17
CA ILE A 57 2.10 -8.90 7.65
C ILE A 57 3.45 -8.20 7.44
N PRO A 58 4.23 -7.96 8.52
CA PRO A 58 3.90 -8.23 9.93
C PRO A 58 2.69 -7.43 10.42
N THR A 59 2.06 -7.88 11.49
CA THR A 59 0.94 -7.13 12.08
C THR A 59 1.42 -5.75 12.51
N PRO A 60 0.73 -4.67 12.09
CA PRO A 60 1.10 -3.30 12.47
C PRO A 60 1.04 -3.09 13.99
N PRO A 61 1.85 -2.17 14.54
CA PRO A 61 1.85 -1.88 15.98
C PRO A 61 0.46 -1.48 16.54
N GLY A 62 -0.41 -0.90 15.72
CA GLY A 62 -1.77 -0.52 16.09
C GLY A 62 -2.77 -1.67 16.20
N GLY A 63 -2.37 -2.91 15.81
CA GLY A 63 -3.17 -4.13 15.89
C GLY A 63 -3.52 -4.74 14.54
N GLU A 64 -4.40 -5.73 14.55
CA GLU A 64 -4.88 -6.45 13.36
C GLU A 64 -6.01 -5.69 12.64
N GLY A 65 -6.20 -6.04 11.36
CA GLY A 65 -7.28 -5.56 10.51
C GLY A 65 -7.20 -4.06 10.19
N ALA A 66 -8.25 -3.55 9.58
CA ALA A 66 -8.32 -2.16 9.12
C ALA A 66 -8.12 -1.16 10.27
N GLN A 67 -8.72 -1.39 11.43
CA GLN A 67 -8.60 -0.48 12.57
C GLN A 67 -7.17 -0.45 13.12
N GLY A 68 -6.49 -1.59 13.16
CA GLY A 68 -5.09 -1.66 13.62
C GLY A 68 -4.15 -0.90 12.68
N THR A 69 -4.36 -1.03 11.37
CA THR A 69 -3.60 -0.27 10.37
C THR A 69 -3.88 1.24 10.47
N LEU A 70 -5.14 1.64 10.61
CA LEU A 70 -5.51 3.05 10.84
C LEU A 70 -4.85 3.65 12.09
N ASN A 71 -4.82 2.89 13.19
CA ASN A 71 -4.15 3.33 14.41
C ASN A 71 -2.65 3.57 14.18
N THR A 72 -2.00 2.68 13.41
CA THR A 72 -0.59 2.82 13.04
C THR A 72 -0.34 4.05 12.16
N ILE A 73 -1.17 4.27 11.15
CA ILE A 73 -1.10 5.43 10.26
C ILE A 73 -1.31 6.73 11.07
N GLY A 74 -2.31 6.76 11.94
CA GLY A 74 -2.57 7.90 12.82
C GLY A 74 -1.41 8.21 13.76
N PHE A 75 -0.72 7.19 14.28
CA PHE A 75 0.52 7.36 15.06
C PHE A 75 1.64 7.95 14.20
N LEU A 76 1.86 7.40 13.00
CA LEU A 76 2.86 7.92 12.07
C LEU A 76 2.61 9.39 11.73
N GLY A 77 1.36 9.78 11.47
CA GLY A 77 1.00 11.18 11.21
C GLY A 77 1.28 12.14 12.38
N GLN A 78 1.29 11.62 13.62
CA GLN A 78 1.64 12.42 14.79
C GLN A 78 3.15 12.57 14.98
N VAL A 79 3.93 11.52 14.70
CA VAL A 79 5.38 11.50 14.98
C VAL A 79 6.24 11.84 13.76
N VAL A 80 5.72 11.66 12.55
CA VAL A 80 6.39 12.01 11.27
C VAL A 80 5.36 12.71 10.38
N PRO A 81 5.00 13.97 10.66
CA PRO A 81 3.90 14.66 9.98
C PRO A 81 4.18 14.97 8.50
N ASP A 82 5.44 14.98 8.09
CA ASP A 82 5.93 15.17 6.73
C ASP A 82 6.24 13.84 6.01
N LEU A 83 5.72 12.71 6.50
CA LEU A 83 5.95 11.41 5.90
C LEU A 83 5.44 11.39 4.45
N ILE A 84 6.33 11.02 3.55
CA ILE A 84 6.03 10.76 2.13
C ILE A 84 6.43 9.33 1.82
N TRP A 85 5.56 8.63 1.10
CA TRP A 85 5.79 7.27 0.63
C TRP A 85 5.56 7.18 -0.87
N GLU A 86 6.65 7.10 -1.63
CA GLU A 86 6.61 7.10 -3.10
C GLU A 86 6.76 5.69 -3.68
N PRO A 87 5.75 5.17 -4.38
CA PRO A 87 5.90 3.95 -5.15
C PRO A 87 6.78 4.25 -6.39
N GLN A 88 8.00 3.72 -6.39
CA GLN A 88 8.96 3.89 -7.48
C GLN A 88 8.70 2.91 -8.63
N GLU A 89 8.17 1.74 -8.32
CA GLU A 89 7.87 0.69 -9.26
C GLU A 89 6.70 -0.16 -8.75
N ILE A 90 5.72 -0.40 -9.61
CA ILE A 90 4.58 -1.28 -9.33
C ILE A 90 4.57 -2.36 -10.40
N ILE A 91 4.76 -3.62 -10.00
CA ILE A 91 4.81 -4.79 -10.87
C ILE A 91 3.56 -5.63 -10.61
N GLU A 92 2.69 -5.75 -11.60
CA GLU A 92 1.58 -6.68 -11.56
C GLU A 92 2.09 -8.11 -11.77
N THR A 93 1.75 -9.02 -10.85
CA THR A 93 2.17 -10.42 -10.92
C THR A 93 1.06 -11.37 -11.37
N GLY A 94 -0.15 -10.85 -11.61
CA GLY A 94 -1.37 -11.59 -11.87
C GLY A 94 -2.19 -11.88 -10.61
N ASP A 95 -3.42 -12.34 -10.81
CA ASP A 95 -4.35 -12.70 -9.74
C ASP A 95 -4.58 -11.58 -8.69
N GLY A 96 -4.62 -10.30 -9.13
CA GLY A 96 -4.82 -9.15 -8.27
C GLY A 96 -3.66 -8.84 -7.32
N ARG A 97 -2.45 -9.36 -7.58
CA ARG A 97 -1.25 -9.16 -6.76
C ARG A 97 -0.26 -8.22 -7.42
N TYR A 98 0.31 -7.34 -6.62
CA TYR A 98 1.26 -6.31 -7.03
C TYR A 98 2.47 -6.32 -6.11
N VAL A 99 3.66 -6.31 -6.70
CA VAL A 99 4.90 -6.02 -5.96
C VAL A 99 5.21 -4.56 -6.14
N VAL A 100 5.36 -3.84 -5.03
CA VAL A 100 5.65 -2.42 -5.03
C VAL A 100 7.00 -2.19 -4.37
N ARG A 101 7.94 -1.62 -5.11
CA ARG A 101 9.17 -1.06 -4.56
C ARG A 101 8.98 0.43 -4.41
N GLY A 102 9.13 0.92 -3.19
CA GLY A 102 8.98 2.33 -2.85
C GLY A 102 10.14 2.89 -2.07
N THR A 103 10.13 4.20 -1.91
CA THR A 103 10.92 4.93 -0.92
C THR A 103 9.98 5.64 0.03
N PHE A 104 10.38 5.74 1.30
CA PHE A 104 9.66 6.55 2.27
C PHE A 104 10.65 7.45 3.02
N SER A 105 10.22 8.67 3.30
CA SER A 105 11.04 9.69 3.93
C SER A 105 10.23 10.57 4.86
N GLY A 106 10.89 11.16 5.85
CA GLY A 106 10.25 12.09 6.77
C GLY A 106 11.18 12.54 7.88
N THR A 107 10.70 13.48 8.70
CA THR A 107 11.43 14.06 9.82
C THR A 107 10.63 13.86 11.11
N PRO A 108 11.04 12.96 12.02
CA PRO A 108 10.34 12.76 13.27
C PRO A 108 10.32 14.02 14.14
N VAL A 109 9.16 14.32 14.73
CA VAL A 109 8.97 15.45 15.68
C VAL A 109 8.79 14.97 17.12
N GLY A 110 8.81 13.66 17.35
CA GLY A 110 8.69 13.01 18.66
C GLY A 110 9.49 11.72 18.70
N PRO A 111 9.61 11.03 19.85
CA PRO A 111 10.31 9.76 19.96
C PRO A 111 9.83 8.77 18.90
N PHE A 112 10.75 8.29 18.09
CA PHE A 112 10.48 7.39 16.98
C PHE A 112 11.51 6.26 16.91
N LEU A 113 11.04 5.01 16.84
CA LEU A 113 11.90 3.81 16.80
C LEU A 113 12.96 3.74 17.94
N GLY A 114 12.64 4.31 19.10
CA GLY A 114 13.57 4.37 20.24
C GLY A 114 14.64 5.46 20.13
N VAL A 115 14.55 6.31 19.11
CA VAL A 115 15.45 7.47 18.93
C VAL A 115 14.75 8.72 19.41
N ASP A 116 15.49 9.62 20.08
CA ASP A 116 15.02 10.96 20.43
C ASP A 116 15.26 11.89 19.22
N PRO A 117 14.22 12.51 18.65
CA PRO A 117 14.33 13.35 17.46
C PRO A 117 14.93 14.74 17.75
N ALA A 118 15.47 15.00 18.94
CA ALA A 118 16.13 16.26 19.29
C ALA A 118 17.21 16.69 18.27
N THR A 119 17.61 15.77 17.39
CA THR A 119 18.57 16.01 16.31
C THR A 119 18.00 16.81 15.12
N GLY A 120 16.68 16.77 14.89
CA GLY A 120 16.06 17.34 13.68
C GLY A 120 16.47 16.62 12.37
N TYR A 121 17.07 15.44 12.46
CA TYR A 121 17.44 14.64 11.31
C TYR A 121 16.22 13.95 10.70
N GLY A 122 16.14 14.01 9.35
CA GLY A 122 15.22 13.21 8.57
C GLY A 122 15.84 11.87 8.18
N PHE A 123 15.01 11.05 7.55
CA PHE A 123 15.41 9.77 6.97
C PHE A 123 14.84 9.60 5.56
N GLU A 124 15.50 8.77 4.77
CA GLU A 124 14.98 8.19 3.54
C GLU A 124 15.37 6.72 3.51
N ALA A 125 14.41 5.83 3.25
CA ALA A 125 14.64 4.41 3.23
C ALA A 125 13.77 3.72 2.15
N MET A 126 14.09 2.47 1.84
CA MET A 126 13.38 1.65 0.87
C MET A 126 12.32 0.81 1.55
N SER A 127 11.18 0.62 0.86
CA SER A 127 10.19 -0.42 1.17
C SER A 127 9.99 -1.36 0.00
N ILE A 128 9.58 -2.59 0.31
CA ILE A 128 9.08 -3.56 -0.66
C ILE A 128 7.83 -4.18 -0.08
N ASP A 129 6.73 -4.04 -0.81
CA ASP A 129 5.44 -4.55 -0.42
C ASP A 129 4.90 -5.53 -1.46
N ILE A 130 4.12 -6.51 -1.00
CA ILE A 130 3.28 -7.34 -1.87
C ILE A 130 1.84 -7.04 -1.47
N VAL A 131 1.12 -6.34 -2.34
CA VAL A 131 -0.26 -5.93 -2.13
C VAL A 131 -1.18 -6.85 -2.92
N THR A 132 -2.25 -7.34 -2.31
CA THR A 132 -3.33 -8.06 -2.98
C THR A 132 -4.58 -7.20 -2.98
N VAL A 133 -5.19 -7.05 -4.16
CA VAL A 133 -6.46 -6.36 -4.36
C VAL A 133 -7.52 -7.38 -4.73
N GLU A 134 -8.63 -7.41 -3.99
CA GLU A 134 -9.79 -8.25 -4.23
C GLU A 134 -11.04 -7.35 -4.27
N GLU A 135 -11.84 -7.49 -5.30
CA GLU A 135 -13.06 -6.68 -5.50
C GLU A 135 -12.80 -5.16 -5.47
N GLY A 136 -11.60 -4.73 -5.90
CA GLY A 136 -11.19 -3.31 -5.93
C GLY A 136 -10.66 -2.78 -4.59
N LEU A 137 -10.58 -3.61 -3.54
CA LEU A 137 -10.07 -3.25 -2.22
C LEU A 137 -8.78 -4.00 -1.89
N VAL A 138 -7.86 -3.33 -1.20
CA VAL A 138 -6.67 -3.97 -0.63
C VAL A 138 -7.10 -4.96 0.45
N SER A 139 -6.83 -6.25 0.24
CA SER A 139 -7.19 -7.34 1.16
C SER A 139 -6.00 -7.88 1.93
N HIS A 140 -4.79 -7.88 1.35
CA HIS A 140 -3.57 -8.34 2.01
C HIS A 140 -2.40 -7.43 1.65
N VAL A 141 -1.53 -7.19 2.65
CA VAL A 141 -0.26 -6.49 2.48
C VAL A 141 0.83 -7.25 3.22
N TYR A 142 1.84 -7.74 2.49
CA TYR A 142 3.13 -8.09 3.07
C TYR A 142 4.02 -6.88 2.93
N HIS A 143 4.58 -6.38 4.02
CA HIS A 143 5.36 -5.15 3.98
C HIS A 143 6.71 -5.32 4.67
N LEU A 144 7.71 -4.72 4.08
CA LEU A 144 9.07 -4.72 4.59
C LEU A 144 9.73 -3.38 4.31
N GLU A 145 10.13 -2.71 5.39
CA GLU A 145 10.83 -1.44 5.35
C GLU A 145 12.22 -1.56 5.98
N ASP A 146 13.18 -0.80 5.48
CA ASP A 146 14.52 -0.72 6.07
C ASP A 146 14.55 0.16 7.34
N TRP A 147 13.86 -0.27 8.39
CA TRP A 147 13.87 0.43 9.68
C TRP A 147 15.26 0.51 10.31
N THR A 148 16.16 -0.43 10.01
CA THR A 148 17.55 -0.39 10.50
C THR A 148 18.30 0.78 9.86
N GLY A 149 18.12 0.98 8.56
CA GLY A 149 18.68 2.14 7.86
C GLY A 149 18.10 3.47 8.35
N VAL A 150 16.79 3.50 8.67
CA VAL A 150 16.15 4.68 9.30
C VAL A 150 16.82 5.01 10.65
N ILE A 151 16.93 4.03 11.55
CA ILE A 151 17.54 4.23 12.86
C ILE A 151 18.99 4.75 12.72
N ALA A 152 19.77 4.17 11.80
CA ALA A 152 21.15 4.60 11.56
C ALA A 152 21.24 6.06 11.11
N GLN A 153 20.31 6.52 10.25
CA GLN A 153 20.25 7.91 9.80
C GLN A 153 19.85 8.87 10.93
N LEU A 154 18.87 8.48 11.74
CA LEU A 154 18.37 9.31 12.85
C LEU A 154 19.37 9.41 14.02
N THR A 155 20.36 8.49 14.10
CA THR A 155 21.38 8.46 15.15
C THR A 155 22.77 8.85 14.65
N ALA A 156 22.89 9.26 13.37
CA ALA A 156 24.16 9.73 12.83
C ALA A 156 24.63 11.01 13.56
N GLU A 157 25.94 11.04 13.95
CA GLU A 157 26.59 12.22 14.56
C GLU A 157 27.14 13.18 13.48
#